data_5195ceadd5a09d59dc3cb50b3c5dbae6
#
_entry.id   5195ceadd5a09d59dc3cb50b3c5dbae6
#
_cell.length_a   1.000
_cell.length_b   1.000
_cell.length_c   1.000
_cell.angle_alpha   90.00
_cell.angle_beta   90.00
_cell.angle_gamma   90.00
#
_symmetry.space_group_name_H-M   'P 1'
#
loop_
_entity.id
_entity.type
_entity.pdbx_description
1 polymer ?
#
loop_
_entity_poly.entity_id
_entity_poly.type
_entity_poly.pdbx_seq_one_letter_code
_entity_poly.pdbx_strand_id
1 'polypeptide(L)'
;MINLVLRGNTDIIYGKGEIAKVGELIKENGGSRVLVHHVSEPFVLPLIEMVKGYLKAAGLEYVDLGGVVPNPRLEKVYEGIELCRREKVDFVLAVGGGSVIDSSKAIALGVPYDGDVWDFFMMKAVHSACLPVGVISTFAATGSECTTGTVITKEDEQLKRGVEDNNDNIMIRPKFAILDPTLTFTAPRFQTASGTADIVSHICENFFSADPDNDFSDYFCIAGLKTAIKFGPVCLEDPRNYEARGALMLLSSYAINGYMKFGRHGDWNCHALEHEMSGEWDIPHGAGLAIITPHWMRYIY
;
A
#
# COMPACT_ATOMS: atom_id res chain seq x y z
N MET A 1 -12.17 -19.07 16.59
CA MET A 1 -12.46 -18.25 15.37
C MET A 1 -13.49 -17.19 15.76
N ILE A 2 -13.20 -15.92 15.54
CA ILE A 2 -14.14 -14.80 15.76
C ILE A 2 -15.06 -14.63 14.55
N ASN A 3 -16.22 -14.01 14.77
CA ASN A 3 -17.08 -13.61 13.65
C ASN A 3 -16.43 -12.47 12.88
N LEU A 4 -16.44 -12.57 11.55
CA LEU A 4 -15.92 -11.52 10.70
C LEU A 4 -16.77 -11.34 9.45
N VAL A 5 -16.70 -10.16 8.87
CA VAL A 5 -17.21 -9.86 7.53
C VAL A 5 -16.02 -9.40 6.68
N LEU A 6 -15.73 -10.14 5.61
CA LEU A 6 -14.75 -9.73 4.63
C LEU A 6 -15.48 -9.11 3.44
N ARG A 7 -15.38 -7.79 3.27
CA ARG A 7 -16.08 -7.04 2.24
C ARG A 7 -15.13 -6.54 1.18
N GLY A 8 -15.52 -6.71 -0.08
CA GLY A 8 -14.88 -6.16 -1.26
C GLY A 8 -13.44 -6.63 -1.42
N ASN A 9 -12.99 -6.70 -2.63
CA ASN A 9 -11.61 -6.97 -2.97
C ASN A 9 -11.16 -5.91 -3.95
N THR A 10 -9.86 -5.59 -3.92
CA THR A 10 -9.21 -4.92 -5.04
C THR A 10 -9.11 -5.91 -6.19
N ASP A 11 -9.48 -5.52 -7.39
CA ASP A 11 -9.25 -6.35 -8.57
C ASP A 11 -7.74 -6.42 -8.85
N ILE A 12 -7.16 -7.60 -8.73
CA ILE A 12 -5.72 -7.82 -8.98
C ILE A 12 -5.52 -8.18 -10.44
N ILE A 13 -4.84 -7.31 -11.17
CA ILE A 13 -4.43 -7.52 -12.56
C ILE A 13 -2.95 -7.88 -12.56
N TYR A 14 -2.64 -9.16 -12.62
CA TYR A 14 -1.29 -9.67 -12.49
C TYR A 14 -0.71 -10.14 -13.83
N GLY A 15 0.49 -9.66 -14.15
CA GLY A 15 1.25 -10.16 -15.28
C GLY A 15 2.08 -9.08 -15.98
N LYS A 16 3.03 -9.54 -16.80
CA LYS A 16 3.90 -8.67 -17.60
C LYS A 16 3.11 -7.94 -18.67
N GLY A 17 3.20 -6.61 -18.69
CA GLY A 17 2.56 -5.76 -19.69
C GLY A 17 1.10 -5.43 -19.40
N GLU A 18 0.54 -5.91 -18.31
CA GLU A 18 -0.85 -5.64 -17.91
C GLU A 18 -1.12 -4.15 -17.64
N ILE A 19 -0.07 -3.35 -17.46
CA ILE A 19 -0.14 -1.89 -17.33
C ILE A 19 -0.89 -1.21 -18.51
N ALA A 20 -0.89 -1.83 -19.68
CA ALA A 20 -1.59 -1.31 -20.86
C ALA A 20 -3.11 -1.18 -20.65
N LYS A 21 -3.69 -1.93 -19.69
CA LYS A 21 -5.12 -1.91 -19.37
C LYS A 21 -5.53 -0.75 -18.47
N VAL A 22 -4.58 0.07 -17.97
CA VAL A 22 -4.85 1.09 -16.96
C VAL A 22 -5.95 2.07 -17.36
N GLY A 23 -5.98 2.49 -18.63
CA GLY A 23 -7.01 3.43 -19.12
C GLY A 23 -8.41 2.83 -19.16
N GLU A 24 -8.55 1.56 -19.52
CA GLU A 24 -9.80 0.80 -19.50
C GLU A 24 -10.31 0.64 -18.07
N LEU A 25 -9.45 0.17 -17.16
CA LEU A 25 -9.76 -0.02 -15.73
C LEU A 25 -10.23 1.26 -15.06
N ILE A 26 -9.62 2.41 -15.38
CA ILE A 26 -10.04 3.71 -14.84
C ILE A 26 -11.46 4.04 -15.32
N LYS A 27 -11.77 3.86 -16.61
CA LYS A 27 -13.11 4.11 -17.17
C LYS A 27 -14.17 3.20 -16.58
N GLU A 28 -13.88 1.92 -16.42
CA GLU A 28 -14.77 0.94 -15.78
C GLU A 28 -15.13 1.35 -14.34
N ASN A 29 -14.22 2.06 -13.67
CA ASN A 29 -14.42 2.60 -12.32
C ASN A 29 -14.88 4.07 -12.31
N GLY A 30 -15.35 4.60 -13.45
CA GLY A 30 -16.00 5.91 -13.55
C GLY A 30 -15.06 7.11 -13.65
N GLY A 31 -13.74 6.89 -13.80
CA GLY A 31 -12.76 7.96 -13.91
C GLY A 31 -12.74 8.60 -15.30
N SER A 32 -12.59 9.91 -15.34
CA SER A 32 -12.45 10.70 -16.56
C SER A 32 -11.28 11.68 -16.50
N ARG A 33 -11.01 12.24 -15.32
CA ARG A 33 -9.89 13.16 -15.07
C ARG A 33 -9.04 12.67 -13.89
N VAL A 34 -7.82 12.27 -14.19
CA VAL A 34 -6.97 11.44 -13.34
C VAL A 34 -5.85 12.25 -12.70
N LEU A 35 -5.65 12.12 -11.38
CA LEU A 35 -4.37 12.46 -10.76
C LEU A 35 -3.40 11.30 -10.96
N VAL A 36 -2.27 11.49 -11.62
CA VAL A 36 -1.16 10.55 -11.66
C VAL A 36 -0.19 10.93 -10.54
N HIS A 37 -0.16 10.15 -9.46
CA HIS A 37 0.65 10.43 -8.27
C HIS A 37 1.83 9.46 -8.16
N HIS A 38 3.05 9.98 -7.94
CA HIS A 38 4.27 9.18 -8.02
C HIS A 38 5.47 9.81 -7.28
N VAL A 39 6.57 9.08 -7.19
CA VAL A 39 7.89 9.60 -6.80
C VAL A 39 8.52 10.39 -7.97
N SER A 40 9.53 11.23 -7.69
CA SER A 40 10.18 12.05 -8.73
C SER A 40 11.57 11.54 -9.15
N GLU A 41 11.96 10.35 -8.73
CA GLU A 41 13.26 9.78 -9.07
C GLU A 41 13.38 9.48 -10.57
N PRO A 42 14.53 9.76 -11.19
CA PRO A 42 14.72 9.63 -12.63
C PRO A 42 14.41 8.25 -13.20
N PHE A 43 14.59 7.18 -12.43
CA PHE A 43 14.34 5.82 -12.89
C PHE A 43 12.86 5.49 -13.07
N VAL A 44 11.95 6.27 -12.44
CA VAL A 44 10.50 6.07 -12.54
C VAL A 44 9.89 6.86 -13.71
N LEU A 45 10.53 7.95 -14.15
CA LEU A 45 9.97 8.83 -15.17
C LEU A 45 9.58 8.13 -16.49
N PRO A 46 10.35 7.14 -17.02
CA PRO A 46 9.93 6.39 -18.21
C PRO A 46 8.62 5.64 -18.02
N LEU A 47 8.38 5.09 -16.83
CA LEU A 47 7.12 4.42 -16.48
C LEU A 47 5.97 5.43 -16.44
N ILE A 48 6.18 6.60 -15.84
CA ILE A 48 5.15 7.65 -15.77
C ILE A 48 4.76 8.13 -17.17
N GLU A 49 5.73 8.36 -18.05
CA GLU A 49 5.44 8.76 -19.44
C GLU A 49 4.69 7.64 -20.22
N MET A 50 5.02 6.38 -19.98
CA MET A 50 4.28 5.24 -20.52
C MET A 50 2.83 5.24 -20.03
N VAL A 51 2.59 5.41 -18.73
CA VAL A 51 1.24 5.51 -18.14
C VAL A 51 0.46 6.66 -18.76
N LYS A 52 1.05 7.85 -18.83
CA LYS A 52 0.42 9.02 -19.48
C LYS A 52 0.05 8.74 -20.94
N GLY A 53 0.89 7.98 -21.65
CA GLY A 53 0.60 7.50 -23.01
C GLY A 53 -0.65 6.64 -23.08
N TYR A 54 -0.81 5.67 -22.17
CA TYR A 54 -2.01 4.84 -22.09
C TYR A 54 -3.27 5.62 -21.71
N LEU A 55 -3.16 6.59 -20.79
CA LEU A 55 -4.28 7.47 -20.43
C LEU A 55 -4.75 8.29 -21.63
N LYS A 56 -3.82 8.91 -22.36
CA LYS A 56 -4.13 9.65 -23.61
C LYS A 56 -4.79 8.77 -24.67
N ALA A 57 -4.24 7.56 -24.88
CA ALA A 57 -4.80 6.61 -25.83
C ALA A 57 -6.24 6.18 -25.46
N ALA A 58 -6.54 6.13 -24.16
CA ALA A 58 -7.88 5.89 -23.65
C ALA A 58 -8.79 7.12 -23.69
N GLY A 59 -8.29 8.30 -24.05
CA GLY A 59 -9.06 9.57 -24.07
C GLY A 59 -9.34 10.11 -22.68
N LEU A 60 -8.49 9.80 -21.69
CA LEU A 60 -8.57 10.33 -20.33
C LEU A 60 -7.74 11.62 -20.20
N GLU A 61 -8.27 12.59 -19.47
CA GLU A 61 -7.51 13.74 -19.03
C GLU A 61 -6.71 13.40 -17.77
N TYR A 62 -5.56 14.03 -17.57
CA TYR A 62 -4.78 13.81 -16.37
C TYR A 62 -4.02 15.06 -15.92
N VAL A 63 -3.75 15.10 -14.63
CA VAL A 63 -2.78 16.00 -13.99
C VAL A 63 -1.72 15.18 -13.29
N ASP A 64 -0.54 15.73 -13.11
CA ASP A 64 0.65 15.03 -12.65
C ASP A 64 1.11 15.60 -11.31
N LEU A 65 1.40 14.74 -10.33
CA LEU A 65 1.94 15.12 -9.04
C LEU A 65 3.00 14.12 -8.59
N GLY A 66 4.26 14.50 -8.76
CA GLY A 66 5.41 13.75 -8.26
C GLY A 66 5.88 14.22 -6.89
N GLY A 67 6.99 13.61 -6.43
CA GLY A 67 7.72 14.05 -5.24
C GLY A 67 7.29 13.38 -3.93
N VAL A 68 6.63 12.23 -3.99
CA VAL A 68 6.43 11.40 -2.78
C VAL A 68 7.77 10.88 -2.29
N VAL A 69 7.97 10.91 -0.99
CA VAL A 69 9.14 10.35 -0.30
C VAL A 69 8.73 9.17 0.59
N PRO A 70 9.67 8.31 1.03
CA PRO A 70 9.39 7.32 2.07
C PRO A 70 8.76 7.96 3.32
N ASN A 71 7.91 7.23 4.05
CA ASN A 71 7.07 7.79 5.12
C ASN A 71 6.29 9.02 4.61
N PRO A 72 5.23 8.85 3.80
CA PRO A 72 4.64 9.91 3.00
C PRO A 72 4.16 11.07 3.85
N ARG A 73 4.48 12.30 3.41
CA ARG A 73 4.30 13.53 4.20
C ARG A 73 2.91 14.14 3.99
N LEU A 74 2.36 14.68 5.08
CA LEU A 74 1.05 15.33 5.07
C LEU A 74 1.01 16.55 4.14
N GLU A 75 2.10 17.31 4.03
CA GLU A 75 2.20 18.47 3.14
C GLU A 75 1.99 18.08 1.67
N LYS A 76 2.50 16.92 1.25
CA LYS A 76 2.27 16.39 -0.11
C LYS A 76 0.81 16.00 -0.32
N VAL A 77 0.15 15.51 0.71
CA VAL A 77 -1.29 15.22 0.68
C VAL A 77 -2.10 16.50 0.50
N TYR A 78 -1.78 17.57 1.23
CA TYR A 78 -2.44 18.89 1.07
C TYR A 78 -2.26 19.43 -0.35
N GLU A 79 -1.03 19.39 -0.88
CA GLU A 79 -0.76 19.81 -2.27
C GLU A 79 -1.64 19.03 -3.27
N GLY A 80 -1.75 17.72 -3.08
CA GLY A 80 -2.58 16.85 -3.92
C GLY A 80 -4.06 17.15 -3.82
N ILE A 81 -4.58 17.40 -2.62
CA ILE A 81 -5.98 17.78 -2.40
C ILE A 81 -6.32 19.10 -3.13
N GLU A 82 -5.46 20.12 -2.96
CA GLU A 82 -5.65 21.41 -3.62
C GLU A 82 -5.61 21.29 -5.14
N LEU A 83 -4.64 20.51 -5.67
CA LEU A 83 -4.53 20.24 -7.09
C LEU A 83 -5.79 19.53 -7.62
N CYS A 84 -6.23 18.47 -6.95
CA CYS A 84 -7.42 17.71 -7.36
C CYS A 84 -8.68 18.59 -7.38
N ARG A 85 -8.89 19.42 -6.36
CA ARG A 85 -10.04 20.33 -6.29
C ARG A 85 -10.01 21.37 -7.40
N ARG A 86 -8.87 22.02 -7.63
CA ARG A 86 -8.68 23.02 -8.67
C ARG A 86 -8.92 22.45 -10.07
N GLU A 87 -8.38 21.27 -10.31
CA GLU A 87 -8.43 20.60 -11.61
C GLU A 87 -9.67 19.69 -11.79
N LYS A 88 -10.53 19.57 -10.78
CA LYS A 88 -11.73 18.72 -10.77
C LYS A 88 -11.43 17.26 -11.08
N VAL A 89 -10.41 16.73 -10.45
CA VAL A 89 -10.02 15.31 -10.54
C VAL A 89 -11.13 14.42 -9.97
N ASP A 90 -11.44 13.34 -10.66
CA ASP A 90 -12.47 12.37 -10.26
C ASP A 90 -11.91 10.96 -9.99
N PHE A 91 -10.60 10.74 -10.25
CA PHE A 91 -9.91 9.48 -10.04
C PHE A 91 -8.45 9.70 -9.65
N VAL A 92 -7.94 8.93 -8.67
CA VAL A 92 -6.53 8.98 -8.27
C VAL A 92 -5.81 7.70 -8.70
N LEU A 93 -4.74 7.82 -9.48
CA LEU A 93 -3.89 6.73 -9.90
C LEU A 93 -2.54 6.82 -9.19
N ALA A 94 -2.28 5.88 -8.28
CA ALA A 94 -1.01 5.70 -7.62
C ALA A 94 -0.04 4.91 -8.53
N VAL A 95 1.13 5.46 -8.85
CA VAL A 95 2.18 4.76 -9.61
C VAL A 95 3.43 4.69 -8.74
N GLY A 96 3.56 3.60 -7.95
CA GLY A 96 4.65 3.50 -6.99
C GLY A 96 4.50 2.38 -5.98
N GLY A 97 5.28 2.46 -4.90
CA GLY A 97 5.18 1.58 -3.74
C GLY A 97 4.23 2.13 -2.66
N GLY A 98 4.25 1.53 -1.46
CA GLY A 98 3.35 1.83 -0.35
C GLY A 98 3.19 3.31 -0.03
N SER A 99 4.29 4.08 0.02
CA SER A 99 4.23 5.52 0.32
C SER A 99 3.42 6.32 -0.71
N VAL A 100 3.54 5.98 -2.00
CA VAL A 100 2.74 6.60 -3.07
C VAL A 100 1.28 6.20 -2.94
N ILE A 101 1.02 4.93 -2.67
CA ILE A 101 -0.34 4.41 -2.53
C ILE A 101 -1.03 5.06 -1.34
N ASP A 102 -0.36 5.15 -0.19
CA ASP A 102 -0.89 5.77 1.01
C ASP A 102 -1.16 7.27 0.82
N SER A 103 -0.21 8.02 0.26
CA SER A 103 -0.41 9.42 -0.10
C SER A 103 -1.60 9.61 -1.05
N SER A 104 -1.75 8.73 -2.05
CA SER A 104 -2.87 8.75 -3.00
C SER A 104 -4.22 8.53 -2.32
N LYS A 105 -4.29 7.57 -1.40
CA LYS A 105 -5.51 7.29 -0.62
C LYS A 105 -5.88 8.46 0.29
N ALA A 106 -4.90 9.07 0.96
CA ALA A 106 -5.12 10.24 1.80
C ALA A 106 -5.60 11.46 0.99
N ILE A 107 -5.04 11.68 -0.21
CA ILE A 107 -5.54 12.69 -1.15
C ILE A 107 -6.99 12.38 -1.53
N ALA A 108 -7.29 11.15 -1.91
CA ALA A 108 -8.63 10.71 -2.32
C ALA A 108 -9.68 10.90 -1.21
N LEU A 109 -9.30 10.70 0.06
CA LEU A 109 -10.13 11.01 1.23
C LEU A 109 -10.34 12.50 1.44
N GLY A 110 -9.28 13.28 1.29
CA GLY A 110 -9.31 14.71 1.60
C GLY A 110 -10.06 15.54 0.57
N VAL A 111 -10.11 15.12 -0.72
CA VAL A 111 -10.75 15.91 -1.79
C VAL A 111 -12.23 16.22 -1.51
N PRO A 112 -13.08 15.23 -1.13
CA PRO A 112 -14.49 15.49 -0.84
C PRO A 112 -14.76 16.02 0.57
N TYR A 113 -13.75 16.18 1.43
CA TYR A 113 -13.92 16.62 2.81
C TYR A 113 -13.62 18.11 3.00
N ASP A 114 -14.55 18.88 3.57
CA ASP A 114 -14.38 20.32 3.77
C ASP A 114 -13.46 20.70 4.96
N GLY A 115 -13.13 19.72 5.82
CA GLY A 115 -12.23 19.91 6.96
C GLY A 115 -10.76 19.58 6.63
N ASP A 116 -9.95 19.46 7.65
CA ASP A 116 -8.56 19.01 7.55
C ASP A 116 -8.51 17.48 7.45
N VAL A 117 -7.90 16.93 6.39
CA VAL A 117 -7.75 15.48 6.21
C VAL A 117 -7.03 14.82 7.40
N TRP A 118 -6.16 15.54 8.10
CA TRP A 118 -5.48 15.06 9.31
C TRP A 118 -6.44 14.72 10.46
N ASP A 119 -7.65 15.29 10.46
CA ASP A 119 -8.67 14.96 11.46
C ASP A 119 -9.07 13.48 11.43
N PHE A 120 -9.02 12.83 10.26
CA PHE A 120 -9.25 11.40 10.15
C PHE A 120 -8.16 10.58 10.86
N PHE A 121 -6.90 10.97 10.68
CA PHE A 121 -5.75 10.31 11.30
C PHE A 121 -5.68 10.51 12.82
N MET A 122 -6.27 11.58 13.30
CA MET A 122 -6.39 11.90 14.73
C MET A 122 -7.71 11.42 15.35
N MET A 123 -8.53 10.65 14.60
CA MET A 123 -9.84 10.16 15.03
C MET A 123 -10.81 11.28 15.48
N LYS A 124 -10.63 12.51 14.98
CA LYS A 124 -11.50 13.66 15.25
C LYS A 124 -12.70 13.73 14.31
N ALA A 125 -12.61 13.07 13.16
CA ALA A 125 -13.67 12.99 12.17
C ALA A 125 -13.74 11.58 11.58
N VAL A 126 -14.89 11.22 11.00
CA VAL A 126 -15.11 9.97 10.27
C VAL A 126 -15.38 10.33 8.82
N HIS A 127 -14.65 9.70 7.89
CA HIS A 127 -14.84 9.91 6.48
C HIS A 127 -16.16 9.29 5.98
N SER A 128 -16.80 9.96 5.04
CA SER A 128 -18.07 9.54 4.42
C SER A 128 -18.02 9.50 2.89
N ALA A 129 -16.92 9.95 2.31
CA ALA A 129 -16.67 9.96 0.87
C ALA A 129 -15.16 9.80 0.60
N CYS A 130 -14.84 9.24 -0.57
CA CYS A 130 -13.48 9.07 -1.06
C CYS A 130 -13.53 9.03 -2.59
N LEU A 131 -12.57 9.64 -3.28
CA LEU A 131 -12.41 9.40 -4.71
C LEU A 131 -11.97 7.96 -4.96
N PRO A 132 -12.32 7.35 -6.10
CA PRO A 132 -11.80 6.04 -6.47
C PRO A 132 -10.28 6.10 -6.68
N VAL A 133 -9.59 5.06 -6.20
CA VAL A 133 -8.13 4.90 -6.33
C VAL A 133 -7.84 3.67 -7.17
N GLY A 134 -6.91 3.78 -8.12
CA GLY A 134 -6.28 2.66 -8.82
C GLY A 134 -4.78 2.65 -8.54
N VAL A 135 -4.16 1.50 -8.64
CA VAL A 135 -2.74 1.32 -8.31
C VAL A 135 -1.99 0.61 -9.44
N ILE A 136 -0.82 1.13 -9.78
CA ILE A 136 0.25 0.41 -10.48
C ILE A 136 1.37 0.23 -9.45
N SER A 137 1.47 -0.97 -8.88
CA SER A 137 2.45 -1.26 -7.83
C SER A 137 3.83 -1.49 -8.43
N THR A 138 4.84 -0.79 -7.91
CA THR A 138 6.24 -0.95 -8.35
C THR A 138 7.11 -1.59 -7.29
N PHE A 139 6.51 -2.02 -6.17
CA PHE A 139 7.27 -2.52 -5.03
C PHE A 139 6.44 -3.48 -4.17
N ALA A 140 7.05 -4.58 -3.72
CA ALA A 140 6.44 -5.58 -2.86
C ALA A 140 6.86 -5.35 -1.40
N ALA A 141 5.96 -4.90 -0.55
CA ALA A 141 6.17 -4.69 0.90
C ALA A 141 4.84 -4.56 1.64
N THR A 142 4.29 -3.35 1.70
CA THR A 142 3.15 -2.96 2.55
C THR A 142 1.82 -3.61 2.17
N GLY A 143 1.67 -4.07 0.92
CA GLY A 143 0.38 -4.56 0.42
C GLY A 143 -0.73 -3.49 0.40
N SER A 144 -0.37 -2.20 0.50
CA SER A 144 -1.34 -1.10 0.57
C SER A 144 -2.29 -1.06 -0.63
N GLU A 145 -1.89 -1.62 -1.77
CA GLU A 145 -2.76 -1.77 -2.96
C GLU A 145 -4.02 -2.60 -2.71
N CYS A 146 -4.05 -3.38 -1.62
CA CYS A 146 -5.17 -4.27 -1.27
C CYS A 146 -5.77 -3.99 0.11
N THR A 147 -5.40 -2.88 0.78
CA THR A 147 -5.88 -2.56 2.12
C THR A 147 -6.93 -1.45 2.14
N THR A 148 -7.65 -1.41 3.25
CA THR A 148 -8.64 -0.38 3.57
C THR A 148 -8.05 0.77 4.39
N GLY A 149 -6.74 0.80 4.56
CA GLY A 149 -6.05 1.81 5.37
C GLY A 149 -5.06 2.64 4.58
N THR A 150 -4.64 3.75 5.18
CA THR A 150 -3.55 4.62 4.71
C THR A 150 -2.80 5.19 5.89
N VAL A 151 -1.49 5.35 5.77
CA VAL A 151 -0.60 5.85 6.84
C VAL A 151 0.17 7.07 6.34
N ILE A 152 0.10 8.18 7.09
CA ILE A 152 0.73 9.46 6.74
C ILE A 152 1.58 9.95 7.90
N THR A 153 2.66 10.65 7.57
CA THR A 153 3.56 11.27 8.54
C THR A 153 3.36 12.79 8.55
N LYS A 154 3.09 13.32 9.74
CA LYS A 154 3.13 14.75 10.04
C LYS A 154 4.50 15.09 10.62
N GLU A 155 5.38 15.65 9.78
CA GLU A 155 6.81 15.77 10.07
C GLU A 155 7.11 16.77 11.21
N ASP A 156 6.39 17.89 11.25
CA ASP A 156 6.54 18.94 12.27
C ASP A 156 6.17 18.47 13.69
N GLU A 157 5.30 17.47 13.82
CA GLU A 157 4.90 16.84 15.09
C GLU A 157 5.58 15.47 15.32
N GLN A 158 6.39 14.98 14.38
CA GLN A 158 7.02 13.65 14.41
C GLN A 158 6.01 12.51 14.59
N LEU A 159 4.82 12.66 14.03
CA LEU A 159 3.73 11.69 14.15
C LEU A 159 3.54 10.91 12.86
N LYS A 160 3.56 9.58 12.93
CA LYS A 160 3.14 8.68 11.86
C LYS A 160 1.86 7.98 12.30
N ARG A 161 0.75 8.24 11.60
CA ARG A 161 -0.59 7.76 11.99
C ARG A 161 -1.32 7.14 10.81
N GLY A 162 -2.15 6.15 11.11
CA GLY A 162 -2.99 5.48 10.13
C GLY A 162 -4.48 5.79 10.33
N VAL A 163 -5.22 5.72 9.25
CA VAL A 163 -6.68 5.66 9.24
C VAL A 163 -7.11 4.47 8.41
N GLU A 164 -8.14 3.76 8.86
CA GLU A 164 -8.74 2.63 8.15
C GLU A 164 -10.24 2.83 7.96
N ASP A 165 -10.79 2.24 6.90
CA ASP A 165 -12.23 2.06 6.78
C ASP A 165 -12.75 1.20 7.94
N ASN A 166 -13.92 1.53 8.43
CA ASN A 166 -14.66 0.61 9.30
C ASN A 166 -15.27 -0.55 8.46
N ASN A 167 -15.68 -1.62 9.12
CA ASN A 167 -16.20 -2.83 8.45
C ASN A 167 -17.45 -2.59 7.56
N ASP A 168 -18.11 -1.46 7.70
CA ASP A 168 -19.33 -1.12 6.95
C ASP A 168 -19.04 -0.25 5.72
N ASN A 169 -17.84 0.32 5.63
CA ASN A 169 -17.45 1.28 4.62
C ASN A 169 -16.04 1.00 4.08
N ILE A 170 -15.93 0.51 2.87
CA ILE A 170 -14.66 0.15 2.21
C ILE A 170 -14.25 1.16 1.13
N MET A 171 -14.34 2.45 1.43
CA MET A 171 -14.09 3.53 0.46
C MET A 171 -12.62 3.70 0.10
N ILE A 172 -11.71 3.51 1.07
CA ILE A 172 -10.26 3.73 0.90
C ILE A 172 -9.61 2.65 0.05
N ARG A 173 -10.20 1.44 0.02
CA ARG A 173 -9.63 0.31 -0.73
C ARG A 173 -9.53 0.64 -2.22
N PRO A 174 -8.35 0.48 -2.85
CA PRO A 174 -8.19 0.66 -4.28
C PRO A 174 -9.15 -0.23 -5.09
N LYS A 175 -9.67 0.30 -6.19
CA LYS A 175 -10.58 -0.42 -7.08
C LYS A 175 -9.87 -1.53 -7.85
N PHE A 176 -8.64 -1.25 -8.28
CA PHE A 176 -7.78 -2.22 -8.92
C PHE A 176 -6.30 -2.01 -8.53
N ALA A 177 -5.51 -3.06 -8.68
CA ALA A 177 -4.06 -3.04 -8.55
C ALA A 177 -3.42 -3.81 -9.71
N ILE A 178 -2.60 -3.13 -10.52
CA ILE A 178 -1.79 -3.74 -11.55
C ILE A 178 -0.46 -4.16 -10.94
N LEU A 179 -0.19 -5.46 -10.99
CA LEU A 179 1.00 -6.10 -10.42
C LEU A 179 1.82 -6.72 -11.56
N ASP A 180 2.73 -5.95 -12.14
CA ASP A 180 3.71 -6.45 -13.11
C ASP A 180 5.06 -6.65 -12.40
N PRO A 181 5.52 -7.90 -12.21
CA PRO A 181 6.79 -8.18 -11.52
C PRO A 181 7.99 -7.45 -12.13
N THR A 182 7.95 -7.14 -13.43
CA THR A 182 9.06 -6.44 -14.10
C THR A 182 9.26 -5.00 -13.61
N LEU A 183 8.22 -4.37 -13.07
CA LEU A 183 8.29 -3.02 -12.48
C LEU A 183 9.10 -2.98 -11.18
N THR A 184 9.30 -4.13 -10.54
CA THR A 184 10.09 -4.24 -9.31
C THR A 184 11.58 -4.52 -9.54
N PHE A 185 12.01 -4.74 -10.79
CA PHE A 185 13.39 -5.15 -11.11
C PHE A 185 14.45 -4.09 -10.77
N THR A 186 14.05 -2.82 -10.68
CA THR A 186 14.92 -1.70 -10.32
C THR A 186 14.96 -1.42 -8.82
N ALA A 187 14.18 -2.16 -8.02
CA ALA A 187 14.17 -1.98 -6.57
C ALA A 187 15.56 -2.26 -5.97
N PRO A 188 16.12 -1.32 -5.19
CA PRO A 188 17.43 -1.52 -4.56
C PRO A 188 17.43 -2.73 -3.62
N ARG A 189 18.61 -3.37 -3.47
CA ARG A 189 18.77 -4.54 -2.59
C ARG A 189 18.27 -4.30 -1.17
N PHE A 190 18.62 -3.14 -0.58
CA PHE A 190 18.17 -2.78 0.77
C PHE A 190 16.65 -2.68 0.85
N GLN A 191 16.01 -2.03 -0.12
CA GLN A 191 14.56 -1.94 -0.16
C GLN A 191 13.90 -3.31 -0.33
N THR A 192 14.43 -4.16 -1.22
CA THR A 192 13.92 -5.54 -1.40
C THR A 192 13.97 -6.35 -0.09
N ALA A 193 15.08 -6.24 0.67
CA ALA A 193 15.22 -6.88 1.97
C ALA A 193 14.22 -6.32 2.99
N SER A 194 14.10 -5.00 3.08
CA SER A 194 13.15 -4.32 3.97
C SER A 194 11.70 -4.68 3.64
N GLY A 195 11.33 -4.67 2.35
CA GLY A 195 9.98 -5.08 1.94
C GLY A 195 9.67 -6.54 2.25
N THR A 196 10.66 -7.43 2.11
CA THR A 196 10.49 -8.84 2.52
C THR A 196 10.30 -8.97 4.03
N ALA A 197 11.02 -8.18 4.83
CA ALA A 197 10.87 -8.17 6.29
C ALA A 197 9.48 -7.62 6.70
N ASP A 198 8.98 -6.60 6.01
CA ASP A 198 7.64 -6.05 6.20
C ASP A 198 6.56 -7.12 5.95
N ILE A 199 6.63 -7.83 4.82
CA ILE A 199 5.73 -8.95 4.52
C ILE A 199 5.77 -10.03 5.62
N VAL A 200 6.96 -10.39 6.09
CA VAL A 200 7.13 -11.38 7.18
C VAL A 200 6.51 -10.86 8.48
N SER A 201 6.71 -9.58 8.82
CA SER A 201 6.11 -8.97 10.02
C SER A 201 4.59 -9.00 9.97
N HIS A 202 3.97 -8.60 8.85
CA HIS A 202 2.52 -8.70 8.64
C HIS A 202 1.99 -10.12 8.93
N ILE A 203 2.68 -11.13 8.39
CA ILE A 203 2.26 -12.53 8.57
C ILE A 203 2.43 -12.96 10.02
N CYS A 204 3.56 -12.62 10.65
CA CYS A 204 3.85 -12.99 12.04
C CYS A 204 2.85 -12.36 13.02
N GLU A 205 2.46 -11.09 12.83
CA GLU A 205 1.50 -10.42 13.71
C GLU A 205 0.07 -10.96 13.54
N ASN A 206 -0.26 -11.50 12.37
CA ASN A 206 -1.49 -12.27 12.19
C ASN A 206 -1.41 -13.68 12.82
N PHE A 207 -0.26 -14.35 12.71
CA PHE A 207 -0.05 -15.73 13.17
C PHE A 207 0.06 -15.83 14.69
N PHE A 208 0.87 -14.97 15.32
CA PHE A 208 1.16 -14.98 16.76
C PHE A 208 0.17 -14.12 17.57
N SER A 209 -1.06 -13.99 17.11
CA SER A 209 -2.10 -13.27 17.86
C SER A 209 -2.56 -14.08 19.10
N ALA A 210 -3.12 -13.36 20.10
CA ALA A 210 -3.73 -13.99 21.28
C ALA A 210 -5.14 -14.56 21.01
N ASP A 211 -5.57 -14.56 19.77
CA ASP A 211 -6.86 -15.11 19.34
C ASP A 211 -6.89 -16.64 19.45
N PRO A 212 -8.09 -17.25 19.55
CA PRO A 212 -8.23 -18.70 19.55
C PRO A 212 -7.66 -19.35 18.28
N ASP A 213 -7.17 -20.59 18.42
CA ASP A 213 -6.64 -21.40 17.34
C ASP A 213 -7.56 -21.42 16.11
N ASN A 214 -6.93 -21.31 14.94
CA ASN A 214 -7.62 -21.29 13.66
C ASN A 214 -6.71 -21.90 12.58
N ASP A 215 -6.76 -23.20 12.42
CA ASP A 215 -5.94 -23.97 11.49
C ASP A 215 -5.95 -23.41 10.06
N PHE A 216 -7.11 -22.91 9.59
CA PHE A 216 -7.21 -22.33 8.25
C PHE A 216 -6.29 -21.13 8.08
N SER A 217 -6.35 -20.18 9.01
CA SER A 217 -5.46 -19.00 8.99
C SER A 217 -4.01 -19.38 9.26
N ASP A 218 -3.77 -20.34 10.13
CA ASP A 218 -2.42 -20.84 10.42
C ASP A 218 -1.74 -21.41 9.18
N TYR A 219 -2.43 -22.26 8.44
CA TYR A 219 -1.87 -22.84 7.21
C TYR A 219 -1.62 -21.75 6.15
N PHE A 220 -2.47 -20.74 6.07
CA PHE A 220 -2.27 -19.60 5.17
C PHE A 220 -1.01 -18.80 5.56
N CYS A 221 -0.85 -18.49 6.85
CA CYS A 221 0.33 -17.80 7.36
C CYS A 221 1.62 -18.62 7.14
N ILE A 222 1.59 -19.94 7.43
CA ILE A 222 2.72 -20.83 7.21
C ILE A 222 3.11 -20.89 5.73
N ALA A 223 2.14 -20.98 4.82
CA ALA A 223 2.41 -20.94 3.38
C ALA A 223 3.04 -19.60 2.96
N GLY A 224 2.56 -18.49 3.49
CA GLY A 224 3.13 -17.17 3.26
C GLY A 224 4.57 -17.04 3.77
N LEU A 225 4.86 -17.46 5.00
CA LEU A 225 6.20 -17.44 5.56
C LEU A 225 7.17 -18.31 4.74
N LYS A 226 6.76 -19.51 4.33
CA LYS A 226 7.57 -20.38 3.46
C LYS A 226 7.86 -19.71 2.11
N THR A 227 6.90 -18.97 1.57
CA THR A 227 7.06 -18.21 0.31
C THR A 227 8.08 -17.10 0.48
N ALA A 228 7.96 -16.29 1.55
CA ALA A 228 8.91 -15.20 1.84
C ALA A 228 10.33 -15.72 2.06
N ILE A 229 10.50 -16.79 2.85
CA ILE A 229 11.79 -17.43 3.12
C ILE A 229 12.43 -17.99 1.85
N LYS A 230 11.63 -18.56 0.95
CA LYS A 230 12.12 -19.09 -0.33
C LYS A 230 12.53 -17.99 -1.30
N PHE A 231 11.66 -17.01 -1.54
CA PHE A 231 11.82 -16.07 -2.65
C PHE A 231 12.50 -14.75 -2.26
N GLY A 232 12.49 -14.35 -0.98
CA GLY A 232 13.21 -13.18 -0.51
C GLY A 232 14.71 -13.23 -0.85
N PRO A 233 15.46 -14.26 -0.43
CA PRO A 233 16.86 -14.43 -0.81
C PRO A 233 17.08 -14.45 -2.33
N VAL A 234 16.21 -15.15 -3.08
CA VAL A 234 16.32 -15.21 -4.55
C VAL A 234 16.24 -13.82 -5.18
N CYS A 235 15.31 -12.96 -4.71
CA CYS A 235 15.21 -11.58 -5.19
C CYS A 235 16.45 -10.73 -4.85
N LEU A 236 17.17 -11.06 -3.78
CA LEU A 236 18.41 -10.37 -3.39
C LEU A 236 19.61 -10.83 -4.22
N GLU A 237 19.64 -12.09 -4.67
CA GLU A 237 20.71 -12.67 -5.50
C GLU A 237 20.48 -12.38 -6.98
N ASP A 238 19.24 -12.55 -7.46
CA ASP A 238 18.81 -12.26 -8.83
C ASP A 238 17.62 -11.27 -8.80
N PRO A 239 17.89 -9.95 -8.81
CA PRO A 239 16.87 -8.91 -8.77
C PRO A 239 15.87 -8.94 -9.94
N ARG A 240 16.20 -9.65 -11.01
CA ARG A 240 15.36 -9.75 -12.22
C ARG A 240 14.64 -11.09 -12.34
N ASN A 241 14.66 -11.91 -11.31
CA ASN A 241 13.92 -13.17 -11.27
C ASN A 241 12.42 -12.89 -11.24
N TYR A 242 11.77 -13.08 -12.38
CA TYR A 242 10.35 -12.77 -12.56
C TYR A 242 9.44 -13.55 -11.61
N GLU A 243 9.70 -14.85 -11.43
CA GLU A 243 8.90 -15.71 -10.55
C GLU A 243 9.02 -15.28 -9.08
N ALA A 244 10.24 -15.03 -8.62
CA ALA A 244 10.47 -14.62 -7.24
C ALA A 244 9.87 -13.23 -6.95
N ARG A 245 10.05 -12.27 -7.86
CA ARG A 245 9.42 -10.93 -7.74
C ARG A 245 7.90 -11.02 -7.74
N GLY A 246 7.32 -11.82 -8.64
CA GLY A 246 5.88 -12.04 -8.71
C GLY A 246 5.33 -12.70 -7.45
N ALA A 247 6.01 -13.70 -6.92
CA ALA A 247 5.63 -14.36 -5.67
C ALA A 247 5.60 -13.37 -4.50
N LEU A 248 6.62 -12.51 -4.36
CA LEU A 248 6.63 -11.49 -3.30
C LEU A 248 5.56 -10.41 -3.50
N MET A 249 5.28 -9.98 -4.74
CA MET A 249 4.21 -9.02 -5.00
C MET A 249 2.83 -9.56 -4.59
N LEU A 250 2.51 -10.76 -5.01
CA LEU A 250 1.24 -11.39 -4.60
C LEU A 250 1.20 -11.61 -3.08
N LEU A 251 2.31 -12.08 -2.51
CA LEU A 251 2.38 -12.32 -1.07
C LEU A 251 2.20 -11.02 -0.28
N SER A 252 2.78 -9.89 -0.71
CA SER A 252 2.61 -8.61 -0.01
C SER A 252 1.15 -8.21 0.07
N SER A 253 0.40 -8.34 -1.03
CA SER A 253 -1.03 -8.05 -1.07
C SER A 253 -1.83 -8.98 -0.13
N TYR A 254 -1.56 -10.28 -0.15
CA TYR A 254 -2.30 -11.26 0.66
C TYR A 254 -1.91 -11.25 2.14
N ALA A 255 -0.71 -10.82 2.49
CA ALA A 255 -0.26 -10.76 3.88
C ALA A 255 -1.10 -9.81 4.75
N ILE A 256 -1.71 -8.78 4.13
CA ILE A 256 -2.43 -7.73 4.86
C ILE A 256 -3.88 -7.52 4.43
N ASN A 257 -4.34 -8.09 3.33
CA ASN A 257 -5.71 -7.85 2.82
C ASN A 257 -6.85 -8.47 3.66
N GLY A 258 -6.53 -9.13 4.75
CA GLY A 258 -7.47 -9.75 5.68
C GLY A 258 -7.60 -11.28 5.55
N TYR A 259 -7.07 -11.90 4.47
CA TYR A 259 -7.18 -13.35 4.29
C TYR A 259 -6.33 -14.14 5.31
N MET A 260 -5.14 -13.68 5.64
CA MET A 260 -4.26 -14.35 6.62
C MET A 260 -4.71 -14.16 8.06
N LYS A 261 -5.50 -13.11 8.34
CA LYS A 261 -6.12 -12.90 9.66
C LYS A 261 -7.58 -13.37 9.76
N PHE A 262 -8.04 -14.20 8.83
CA PHE A 262 -9.43 -14.63 8.77
C PHE A 262 -9.89 -15.27 10.10
N GLY A 263 -10.87 -14.66 10.76
CA GLY A 263 -11.34 -15.09 12.08
C GLY A 263 -10.41 -14.74 13.25
N ARG A 264 -9.51 -13.76 13.08
CA ARG A 264 -8.58 -13.22 14.09
C ARG A 264 -8.51 -11.69 14.02
N HIS A 265 -8.03 -11.05 15.10
CA HIS A 265 -7.75 -9.61 15.13
C HIS A 265 -6.33 -9.29 14.63
N GLY A 266 -5.36 -10.17 14.90
CA GLY A 266 -3.94 -9.90 14.79
C GLY A 266 -3.39 -9.13 16.01
N ASP A 267 -2.08 -9.10 16.17
CA ASP A 267 -1.44 -8.40 17.31
C ASP A 267 -1.14 -6.92 17.00
N TRP A 268 -0.43 -6.64 15.92
CA TRP A 268 -0.06 -5.30 15.41
C TRP A 268 0.85 -4.45 16.31
N ASN A 269 1.46 -5.03 17.36
CA ASN A 269 2.36 -4.32 18.26
C ASN A 269 3.68 -3.93 17.58
N CYS A 270 4.22 -4.76 16.66
CA CYS A 270 5.43 -4.41 15.92
C CYS A 270 5.20 -3.16 15.07
N HIS A 271 4.08 -3.11 14.35
CA HIS A 271 3.73 -1.96 13.50
C HIS A 271 3.49 -0.71 14.34
N ALA A 272 2.80 -0.82 15.49
CA ALA A 272 2.56 0.30 16.37
C ALA A 272 3.88 0.91 16.90
N LEU A 273 4.83 0.08 17.34
CA LEU A 273 6.15 0.52 17.78
C LEU A 273 6.98 1.11 16.63
N GLU A 274 6.91 0.50 15.45
CA GLU A 274 7.62 0.97 14.27
C GLU A 274 7.12 2.35 13.81
N HIS A 275 5.83 2.62 13.89
CA HIS A 275 5.27 3.93 13.54
C HIS A 275 5.86 5.04 14.42
N GLU A 276 6.02 4.81 15.73
CA GLU A 276 6.68 5.76 16.61
C GLU A 276 8.17 5.94 16.23
N MET A 277 8.89 4.85 15.93
CA MET A 277 10.29 4.92 15.48
C MET A 277 10.43 5.65 14.14
N SER A 278 9.55 5.38 13.18
CA SER A 278 9.58 6.10 11.90
C SER A 278 9.17 7.56 12.05
N GLY A 279 8.24 7.89 12.94
CA GLY A 279 7.86 9.26 13.24
C GLY A 279 9.02 10.08 13.79
N GLU A 280 9.78 9.50 14.73
CA GLU A 280 10.88 10.18 15.43
C GLU A 280 12.18 10.23 14.59
N TRP A 281 12.52 9.15 13.90
CA TRP A 281 13.84 8.99 13.25
C TRP A 281 13.81 8.81 11.75
N ASP A 282 12.66 8.90 11.12
CA ASP A 282 12.45 8.72 9.67
C ASP A 282 13.05 7.41 9.11
N ILE A 283 12.97 6.32 9.88
CA ILE A 283 13.49 5.01 9.48
C ILE A 283 12.60 4.43 8.36
N PRO A 284 13.17 3.79 7.32
CA PRO A 284 12.38 3.04 6.36
C PRO A 284 11.58 1.93 7.05
N HIS A 285 10.26 1.89 6.84
CA HIS A 285 9.29 1.07 7.57
C HIS A 285 9.72 -0.40 7.74
N GLY A 286 9.96 -1.12 6.66
CA GLY A 286 10.37 -2.53 6.75
C GLY A 286 11.73 -2.76 7.41
N ALA A 287 12.62 -1.75 7.45
CA ALA A 287 13.88 -1.83 8.19
C ALA A 287 13.64 -1.72 9.70
N GLY A 288 12.74 -0.82 10.13
CA GLY A 288 12.29 -0.74 11.53
C GLY A 288 11.65 -2.04 11.99
N LEU A 289 10.75 -2.60 11.19
CA LEU A 289 10.12 -3.90 11.47
C LEU A 289 11.13 -5.05 11.55
N ALA A 290 12.16 -5.06 10.70
CA ALA A 290 13.23 -6.06 10.77
C ALA A 290 13.99 -6.05 12.10
N ILE A 291 14.06 -4.89 12.77
CA ILE A 291 14.66 -4.76 14.10
C ILE A 291 13.67 -5.21 15.17
N ILE A 292 12.42 -4.75 15.14
CA ILE A 292 11.44 -4.97 16.21
C ILE A 292 10.94 -6.42 16.22
N THR A 293 10.56 -6.98 15.06
CA THR A 293 9.87 -8.27 14.97
C THR A 293 10.61 -9.41 15.69
N PRO A 294 11.93 -9.61 15.55
CA PRO A 294 12.61 -10.68 16.27
C PRO A 294 12.62 -10.49 17.80
N HIS A 295 12.62 -9.24 18.29
CA HIS A 295 12.56 -8.94 19.72
C HIS A 295 11.16 -9.18 20.27
N TRP A 296 10.13 -8.71 19.55
CA TRP A 296 8.73 -8.98 19.88
C TRP A 296 8.43 -10.48 19.90
N MET A 297 8.88 -11.24 18.89
CA MET A 297 8.70 -12.71 18.87
C MET A 297 9.29 -13.39 20.10
N ARG A 298 10.46 -12.96 20.58
CA ARG A 298 11.04 -13.48 21.82
C ARG A 298 10.27 -13.10 23.07
N TYR A 299 9.60 -11.97 23.05
CA TYR A 299 8.81 -11.49 24.18
C TYR A 299 7.50 -12.26 24.34
N ILE A 300 6.84 -12.58 23.21
CA ILE A 300 5.55 -13.29 23.23
C ILE A 300 5.69 -14.81 23.35
N TYR A 301 6.86 -15.39 23.04
CA TYR A 301 7.16 -16.83 23.15
C TYR A 301 7.60 -17.18 24.56
#